data_2fc91e195f11e72b8a6b430393ce3584
#
_entry.id   2fc91e195f11e72b8a6b430393ce3584
#
_cell.length_a   1.000
_cell.length_b   1.000
_cell.length_c   1.000
_cell.angle_alpha   90.00
_cell.angle_beta   90.00
_cell.angle_gamma   90.00
#
_symmetry.space_group_name_H-M   'P 1'
#
loop_
_entity.id
_entity.type
_entity.pdbx_description
1 polymer ?
#
loop_
_entity_poly.entity_id
_entity_poly.type
_entity_poly.pdbx_seq_one_letter_code
_entity_poly.pdbx_strand_id
1 'polypeptide(L)'
;MLASSLKAKVRQKQMTLGSLMTLDFWPGYLEIFKSEGMDFVVLDMEHSSASLRQAEELCRTARLLELPLLIRPEFALYHLMRKYLDMGPAGFMVPWIERQEQIDALRDAVFLPPKGRRGPGGPSTFANRSLDREGWDEIESALFLMPQFESPAGIRNLESLVSHEWIDATMLGPYDLSVNLGRCAQTDHPEVVAAIDQVRLESDKIGKPCGMVIGTVEQAKFWVDRGFHLFICSEVSAMVRQQSRCLVQGIRSLCGAA
;
A
#
# COMPACT_ATOMS: atom_id res chain seq x y z
N MET A 1 17.61 0.02 5.43
CA MET A 1 16.86 -1.22 5.16
C MET A 1 15.46 -0.84 4.67
N LEU A 2 14.89 -1.58 3.73
CA LEU A 2 13.81 -1.12 2.85
C LEU A 2 12.59 -0.52 3.55
N ALA A 3 12.03 -1.15 4.55
CA ALA A 3 10.85 -0.62 5.24
C ALA A 3 10.94 -0.59 6.77
N SER A 4 12.11 -0.73 7.35
CA SER A 4 12.26 -0.77 8.82
C SER A 4 11.77 0.52 9.49
N SER A 5 12.03 1.68 8.90
CA SER A 5 11.53 2.96 9.38
C SER A 5 10.00 3.07 9.24
N LEU A 6 9.46 2.61 8.10
CA LEU A 6 8.01 2.56 7.87
C LEU A 6 7.33 1.66 8.90
N LYS A 7 7.86 0.44 9.13
CA LYS A 7 7.35 -0.47 10.17
C LYS A 7 7.31 0.17 11.55
N ALA A 8 8.42 0.82 11.94
CA ALA A 8 8.52 1.46 13.24
C ALA A 8 7.48 2.59 13.39
N LYS A 9 7.35 3.45 12.37
CA LYS A 9 6.42 4.57 12.36
C LYS A 9 4.95 4.09 12.45
N VAL A 10 4.59 3.09 11.65
CA VAL A 10 3.23 2.51 11.63
C VAL A 10 2.90 1.83 12.97
N ARG A 11 3.83 1.03 13.53
CA ARG A 11 3.65 0.37 14.83
C ARG A 11 3.49 1.35 15.98
N GLN A 12 4.18 2.48 15.93
CA GLN A 12 4.06 3.56 16.92
C GLN A 12 2.82 4.43 16.71
N LYS A 13 1.96 4.10 15.78
CA LYS A 13 0.76 4.87 15.41
C LYS A 13 1.09 6.35 15.08
N GLN A 14 2.28 6.60 14.53
CA GLN A 14 2.64 7.91 14.02
C GLN A 14 1.96 8.17 12.68
N MET A 15 1.63 9.43 12.40
CA MET A 15 1.06 9.82 11.11
C MET A 15 1.98 9.36 9.99
N THR A 16 1.49 8.49 9.11
CA THR A 16 2.24 7.85 8.04
C THR A 16 1.53 8.08 6.72
N LEU A 17 2.19 8.75 5.80
CA LEU A 17 1.60 9.22 4.55
C LEU A 17 2.30 8.60 3.34
N GLY A 18 1.52 8.01 2.46
CA GLY A 18 2.00 7.47 1.19
C GLY A 18 1.20 7.99 0.00
N SER A 19 1.59 7.60 -1.19
CA SER A 19 0.86 7.88 -2.44
C SER A 19 0.77 6.64 -3.33
N LEU A 20 -0.22 6.61 -4.23
CA LEU A 20 -0.32 5.63 -5.32
C LEU A 20 0.35 6.15 -6.58
N MET A 21 0.97 5.24 -7.34
CA MET A 21 1.39 5.45 -8.71
C MET A 21 0.64 4.45 -9.60
N THR A 22 -0.44 4.90 -10.25
CA THR A 22 -1.34 4.05 -11.05
C THR A 22 -1.28 4.34 -12.55
N LEU A 23 -1.24 5.61 -12.94
CA LEU A 23 -1.32 6.03 -14.35
C LEU A 23 -0.02 6.59 -14.92
N ASP A 24 0.92 6.98 -14.08
CA ASP A 24 2.20 7.55 -14.49
C ASP A 24 3.35 6.97 -13.67
N PHE A 25 4.43 6.60 -14.36
CA PHE A 25 5.53 5.81 -13.81
C PHE A 25 6.89 6.49 -13.96
N TRP A 26 6.91 7.83 -14.05
CA TRP A 26 8.16 8.57 -14.10
C TRP A 26 8.89 8.52 -12.75
N PRO A 27 10.16 8.04 -12.70
CA PRO A 27 10.89 7.90 -11.44
C PRO A 27 11.07 9.20 -10.66
N GLY A 28 11.06 10.36 -11.34
CA GLY A 28 11.17 11.67 -10.68
C GLY A 28 10.03 11.99 -9.69
N TYR A 29 8.88 11.32 -9.79
CA TYR A 29 7.85 11.45 -8.75
C TYR A 29 8.30 10.91 -7.40
N LEU A 30 9.17 9.91 -7.37
CA LEU A 30 9.71 9.40 -6.11
C LEU A 30 10.61 10.45 -5.41
N GLU A 31 11.38 11.23 -6.20
CA GLU A 31 12.18 12.33 -5.68
C GLU A 31 11.28 13.43 -5.10
N ILE A 32 10.22 13.80 -5.83
CA ILE A 32 9.23 14.78 -5.37
C ILE A 32 8.55 14.29 -4.08
N PHE A 33 8.04 13.06 -4.06
CA PHE A 33 7.38 12.52 -2.88
C PHE A 33 8.31 12.47 -1.66
N LYS A 34 9.58 12.09 -1.87
CA LYS A 34 10.57 12.09 -0.79
C LYS A 34 10.85 13.48 -0.26
N SER A 35 11.03 14.48 -1.16
CA SER A 35 11.31 15.87 -0.77
C SER A 35 10.12 16.53 -0.04
N GLU A 36 8.89 16.15 -0.41
CA GLU A 36 7.67 16.67 0.21
C GLU A 36 7.23 15.87 1.45
N GLY A 37 8.01 14.90 1.90
CA GLY A 37 7.80 14.23 3.19
C GLY A 37 6.86 13.04 3.15
N MET A 38 6.62 12.42 1.99
CA MET A 38 5.94 11.12 1.93
C MET A 38 6.82 10.04 2.54
N ASP A 39 6.20 9.14 3.31
CA ASP A 39 6.87 8.06 4.02
C ASP A 39 7.03 6.81 3.16
N PHE A 40 6.15 6.60 2.19
CA PHE A 40 6.16 5.45 1.29
C PHE A 40 5.38 5.73 0.01
N VAL A 41 5.56 4.84 -0.97
CA VAL A 41 4.80 4.86 -2.23
C VAL A 41 4.28 3.45 -2.50
N VAL A 42 3.11 3.34 -3.12
CA VAL A 42 2.57 2.09 -3.65
C VAL A 42 2.56 2.16 -5.16
N LEU A 43 3.35 1.31 -5.81
CA LEU A 43 3.25 1.07 -7.25
C LEU A 43 2.08 0.13 -7.49
N ASP A 44 1.12 0.60 -8.23
CA ASP A 44 -0.07 -0.14 -8.57
C ASP A 44 0.14 -0.96 -9.84
N MET A 45 0.14 -2.29 -9.71
CA MET A 45 0.18 -3.22 -10.85
C MET A 45 -1.21 -3.79 -11.17
N GLU A 46 -2.20 -3.56 -10.30
CA GLU A 46 -3.57 -4.04 -10.45
C GLU A 46 -4.35 -3.22 -11.49
N HIS A 47 -4.36 -1.89 -11.35
CA HIS A 47 -5.15 -0.99 -12.20
C HIS A 47 -4.28 -0.16 -13.15
N SER A 48 -3.12 -0.66 -13.52
CA SER A 48 -2.15 0.10 -14.30
C SER A 48 -1.69 -0.61 -15.57
N SER A 49 -1.02 0.14 -16.43
CA SER A 49 -0.32 -0.39 -17.59
C SER A 49 1.20 -0.46 -17.38
N ALA A 50 1.68 -0.40 -16.13
CA ALA A 50 3.10 -0.46 -15.82
C ALA A 50 3.73 -1.75 -16.33
N SER A 51 4.82 -1.64 -17.05
CA SER A 51 5.62 -2.78 -17.46
C SER A 51 6.51 -3.26 -16.31
N LEU A 52 6.93 -4.52 -16.36
CA LEU A 52 7.86 -5.07 -15.36
C LEU A 52 9.19 -4.29 -15.30
N ARG A 53 9.63 -3.76 -16.45
CA ARG A 53 10.84 -2.92 -16.52
C ARG A 53 10.67 -1.61 -15.77
N GLN A 54 9.53 -0.95 -15.92
CA GLN A 54 9.22 0.26 -15.15
C GLN A 54 9.12 -0.03 -13.66
N ALA A 55 8.48 -1.14 -13.28
CA ALA A 55 8.41 -1.58 -11.89
C ALA A 55 9.79 -1.81 -11.28
N GLU A 56 10.70 -2.47 -12.00
CA GLU A 56 12.08 -2.69 -11.56
C GLU A 56 12.85 -1.37 -11.41
N GLU A 57 12.72 -0.46 -12.38
CA GLU A 57 13.34 0.87 -12.34
C GLU A 57 12.86 1.68 -11.15
N LEU A 58 11.54 1.72 -10.90
CA LEU A 58 10.96 2.40 -9.75
C LEU A 58 11.40 1.79 -8.41
N CYS A 59 11.43 0.46 -8.30
CA CYS A 59 11.95 -0.21 -7.11
C CYS A 59 13.42 0.16 -6.85
N ARG A 60 14.25 0.19 -7.91
CA ARG A 60 15.66 0.57 -7.80
C ARG A 60 15.83 2.02 -7.38
N THR A 61 15.09 2.95 -8.02
CA THR A 61 15.13 4.38 -7.69
C THR A 61 14.67 4.62 -6.24
N ALA A 62 13.58 3.99 -5.83
CA ALA A 62 13.06 4.10 -4.47
C ALA A 62 14.09 3.65 -3.42
N ARG A 63 14.83 2.56 -3.68
CA ARG A 63 15.91 2.12 -2.79
C ARG A 63 17.06 3.13 -2.69
N LEU A 64 17.44 3.76 -3.80
CA LEU A 64 18.50 4.79 -3.80
C LEU A 64 18.07 6.05 -3.04
N LEU A 65 16.80 6.37 -3.05
CA LEU A 65 16.21 7.49 -2.33
C LEU A 65 15.87 7.17 -0.87
N GLU A 66 16.04 5.91 -0.45
CA GLU A 66 15.57 5.43 0.86
C GLU A 66 14.08 5.75 1.12
N LEU A 67 13.27 5.65 0.07
CA LEU A 67 11.82 5.79 0.11
C LEU A 67 11.18 4.41 -0.06
N PRO A 68 10.52 3.84 0.96
CA PRO A 68 9.86 2.55 0.82
C PRO A 68 8.85 2.54 -0.33
N LEU A 69 9.03 1.64 -1.31
CA LEU A 69 8.07 1.42 -2.38
C LEU A 69 7.48 0.02 -2.22
N LEU A 70 6.18 -0.04 -2.03
CA LEU A 70 5.40 -1.28 -2.01
C LEU A 70 4.85 -1.55 -3.42
N ILE A 71 4.61 -2.80 -3.75
CA ILE A 71 3.87 -3.16 -4.97
C ILE A 71 2.47 -3.63 -4.58
N ARG A 72 1.45 -3.14 -5.29
CA ARG A 72 0.11 -3.73 -5.31
C ARG A 72 0.04 -4.68 -6.51
N PRO A 73 0.10 -6.00 -6.29
CA PRO A 73 0.00 -6.97 -7.38
C PRO A 73 -1.45 -7.04 -7.89
N GLU A 74 -1.67 -7.57 -9.09
CA GLU A 74 -3.00 -7.79 -9.65
C GLU A 74 -3.81 -8.81 -8.85
N PHE A 75 -3.11 -9.80 -8.26
CA PHE A 75 -3.72 -10.89 -7.50
C PHE A 75 -2.75 -11.43 -6.45
N ALA A 76 -3.29 -12.02 -5.39
CA ALA A 76 -2.54 -12.77 -4.38
C ALA A 76 -2.10 -14.15 -4.91
N LEU A 77 -1.20 -14.17 -5.90
CA LEU A 77 -0.67 -15.40 -6.51
C LEU A 77 0.82 -15.55 -6.24
N TYR A 78 1.23 -16.75 -5.78
CA TYR A 78 2.63 -17.08 -5.45
C TYR A 78 3.62 -16.65 -6.53
N HIS A 79 3.43 -17.10 -7.78
CA HIS A 79 4.38 -16.85 -8.86
C HIS A 79 4.48 -15.37 -9.23
N LEU A 80 3.39 -14.63 -9.13
CA LEU A 80 3.31 -13.21 -9.43
C LEU A 80 4.06 -12.41 -8.35
N MET A 81 3.69 -12.62 -7.09
CA MET A 81 4.32 -11.91 -5.96
C MET A 81 5.81 -12.24 -5.83
N ARG A 82 6.20 -13.52 -6.03
CA ARG A 82 7.61 -13.90 -6.05
C ARG A 82 8.39 -13.12 -7.12
N LYS A 83 7.82 -13.00 -8.33
CA LYS A 83 8.45 -12.25 -9.43
C LYS A 83 8.61 -10.77 -9.10
N TYR A 84 7.58 -10.16 -8.53
CA TYR A 84 7.66 -8.77 -8.10
C TYR A 84 8.65 -8.57 -6.96
N LEU A 85 8.72 -9.49 -6.03
CA LEU A 85 9.68 -9.41 -4.93
C LEU A 85 11.12 -9.45 -5.44
N ASP A 86 11.41 -10.17 -6.54
CA ASP A 86 12.74 -10.20 -7.15
C ASP A 86 13.17 -8.84 -7.73
N MET A 87 12.26 -7.88 -7.95
CA MET A 87 12.57 -6.50 -8.33
C MET A 87 13.04 -5.63 -7.15
N GLY A 88 12.89 -6.13 -5.92
CA GLY A 88 13.35 -5.50 -4.69
C GLY A 88 12.47 -4.35 -4.19
N PRO A 89 11.13 -4.49 -4.14
CA PRO A 89 10.27 -3.56 -3.43
C PRO A 89 10.51 -3.62 -1.92
N ALA A 90 9.98 -2.66 -1.21
CA ALA A 90 9.97 -2.64 0.25
C ALA A 90 8.89 -3.56 0.86
N GLY A 91 8.01 -4.14 0.05
CA GLY A 91 6.94 -5.03 0.47
C GLY A 91 5.75 -5.03 -0.48
N PHE A 92 4.60 -5.41 0.05
CA PHE A 92 3.36 -5.51 -0.72
C PHE A 92 2.17 -4.86 -0.02
N MET A 93 1.29 -4.25 -0.81
CA MET A 93 -0.11 -4.04 -0.51
C MET A 93 -0.93 -5.03 -1.35
N VAL A 94 -1.51 -6.06 -0.76
CA VAL A 94 -2.15 -7.15 -1.52
C VAL A 94 -3.66 -6.94 -1.56
N PRO A 95 -4.26 -6.72 -2.76
CA PRO A 95 -5.67 -6.39 -2.89
C PRO A 95 -6.58 -7.60 -2.68
N TRP A 96 -7.86 -7.34 -2.47
CA TRP A 96 -8.95 -8.33 -2.47
C TRP A 96 -8.72 -9.52 -1.56
N ILE A 97 -8.23 -9.29 -0.34
CA ILE A 97 -8.01 -10.36 0.63
C ILE A 97 -9.32 -10.76 1.29
N GLU A 98 -9.73 -12.01 1.07
CA GLU A 98 -10.98 -12.60 1.54
C GLU A 98 -10.80 -13.99 2.16
N ARG A 99 -9.74 -14.72 1.79
CA ARG A 99 -9.54 -16.14 2.10
C ARG A 99 -8.12 -16.45 2.53
N GLN A 100 -7.98 -17.49 3.33
CA GLN A 100 -6.69 -17.94 3.88
C GLN A 100 -5.68 -18.30 2.78
N GLU A 101 -6.13 -18.90 1.67
CA GLU A 101 -5.24 -19.28 0.56
C GLU A 101 -4.49 -18.10 -0.04
N GLN A 102 -5.06 -16.89 0.02
CA GLN A 102 -4.42 -15.65 -0.46
C GLN A 102 -3.30 -15.21 0.50
N ILE A 103 -3.52 -15.34 1.80
CA ILE A 103 -2.51 -15.09 2.83
C ILE A 103 -1.39 -16.14 2.77
N ASP A 104 -1.74 -17.41 2.55
CA ASP A 104 -0.77 -18.49 2.35
C ASP A 104 0.08 -18.25 1.09
N ALA A 105 -0.52 -17.78 0.00
CA ALA A 105 0.21 -17.44 -1.22
C ALA A 105 1.19 -16.27 -0.99
N LEU A 106 0.80 -15.27 -0.19
CA LEU A 106 1.68 -14.15 0.20
C LEU A 106 2.84 -14.66 1.05
N ARG A 107 2.57 -15.45 2.11
CA ARG A 107 3.60 -16.07 2.94
C ARG A 107 4.60 -16.87 2.10
N ASP A 108 4.07 -17.74 1.26
CA ASP A 108 4.87 -18.64 0.42
C ASP A 108 5.74 -17.90 -0.58
N ALA A 109 5.27 -16.77 -1.11
CA ALA A 109 6.03 -15.93 -2.04
C ALA A 109 7.12 -15.10 -1.37
N VAL A 110 6.91 -14.70 -0.12
CA VAL A 110 7.79 -13.77 0.61
C VAL A 110 8.90 -14.50 1.34
N PHE A 111 8.58 -15.59 2.03
CA PHE A 111 9.51 -16.25 2.94
C PHE A 111 10.16 -17.49 2.34
N LEU A 112 11.45 -17.70 2.70
CA LEU A 112 12.14 -18.96 2.42
C LEU A 112 11.59 -20.11 3.29
N PRO A 113 11.83 -21.37 2.88
CA PRO A 113 11.59 -22.51 3.77
C PRO A 113 12.34 -22.39 5.11
N PRO A 114 11.75 -22.86 6.23
CA PRO A 114 10.48 -23.60 6.32
C PRO A 114 9.23 -22.72 6.44
N LYS A 115 9.36 -21.39 6.57
CA LYS A 115 8.25 -20.45 6.81
C LYS A 115 7.36 -20.26 5.57
N GLY A 116 7.97 -20.22 4.39
CA GLY A 116 7.30 -20.12 3.10
C GLY A 116 7.92 -21.08 2.09
N ARG A 117 7.78 -20.76 0.80
CA ARG A 117 8.26 -21.58 -0.32
C ARG A 117 9.06 -20.80 -1.35
N ARG A 118 9.48 -19.56 -1.02
CA ARG A 118 10.21 -18.73 -1.96
C ARG A 118 11.49 -19.41 -2.44
N GLY A 119 11.67 -19.47 -3.77
CA GLY A 119 12.93 -19.83 -4.40
C GLY A 119 13.65 -18.56 -4.86
N PRO A 120 14.79 -18.18 -4.27
CA PRO A 120 15.43 -16.89 -4.53
C PRO A 120 16.13 -16.79 -5.90
N GLY A 121 16.35 -17.91 -6.60
CA GLY A 121 16.86 -17.89 -7.98
C GLY A 121 18.32 -17.47 -8.17
N GLY A 122 19.11 -17.34 -7.11
CA GLY A 122 20.50 -16.91 -7.16
C GLY A 122 20.71 -15.47 -6.70
N PRO A 123 21.67 -14.72 -7.27
CA PRO A 123 21.91 -13.33 -6.87
C PRO A 123 20.67 -12.47 -7.01
N SER A 124 20.33 -11.77 -5.94
CA SER A 124 19.10 -11.01 -5.84
C SER A 124 19.34 -9.53 -6.18
N THR A 125 18.35 -8.88 -6.78
CA THR A 125 18.33 -7.42 -6.96
C THR A 125 18.38 -6.65 -5.64
N PHE A 126 18.05 -7.28 -4.51
CA PHE A 126 18.20 -6.66 -3.20
C PHE A 126 19.66 -6.35 -2.85
N ALA A 127 20.61 -7.23 -3.23
CA ALA A 127 21.98 -7.14 -2.79
C ALA A 127 23.03 -7.22 -3.92
N ASN A 128 22.65 -7.54 -5.15
CA ASN A 128 23.58 -7.87 -6.26
C ASN A 128 24.60 -8.97 -5.92
N ARG A 129 24.29 -9.82 -4.94
CA ARG A 129 25.14 -10.92 -4.46
C ARG A 129 24.29 -12.05 -3.93
N SER A 130 24.86 -13.22 -3.83
CA SER A 130 24.24 -14.31 -3.08
C SER A 130 24.14 -13.95 -1.60
N LEU A 131 23.05 -14.30 -0.99
CA LEU A 131 22.79 -14.13 0.43
C LEU A 131 22.78 -15.48 1.13
N ASP A 132 23.33 -15.54 2.32
CA ASP A 132 23.16 -16.63 3.27
C ASP A 132 21.83 -16.53 4.02
N ARG A 133 21.57 -17.43 4.97
CA ARG A 133 20.31 -17.44 5.71
C ARG A 133 20.11 -16.14 6.50
N GLU A 134 21.15 -15.62 7.14
CA GLU A 134 21.08 -14.40 7.94
C GLU A 134 20.71 -13.19 7.07
N GLY A 135 21.34 -13.06 5.91
CA GLY A 135 21.01 -11.99 4.96
C GLY A 135 19.58 -12.06 4.43
N TRP A 136 19.04 -13.28 4.25
CA TRP A 136 17.63 -13.44 3.89
C TRP A 136 16.70 -13.11 5.05
N ASP A 137 17.01 -13.50 6.28
CA ASP A 137 16.22 -13.16 7.47
C ASP A 137 16.14 -11.64 7.67
N GLU A 138 17.23 -10.91 7.42
CA GLU A 138 17.24 -9.44 7.43
C GLU A 138 16.27 -8.85 6.41
N ILE A 139 16.29 -9.36 5.17
CA ILE A 139 15.39 -8.90 4.10
C ILE A 139 13.94 -9.23 4.45
N GLU A 140 13.66 -10.48 4.81
CA GLU A 140 12.31 -10.93 5.15
C GLU A 140 11.71 -10.13 6.31
N SER A 141 12.51 -9.82 7.33
CA SER A 141 12.08 -9.02 8.48
C SER A 141 11.81 -7.56 8.13
N ALA A 142 12.52 -7.04 7.12
CA ALA A 142 12.40 -5.64 6.67
C ALA A 142 11.24 -5.39 5.69
N LEU A 143 10.61 -6.44 5.13
CA LEU A 143 9.47 -6.28 4.21
C LEU A 143 8.23 -5.82 4.94
N PHE A 144 7.51 -4.85 4.37
CA PHE A 144 6.22 -4.36 4.87
C PHE A 144 5.07 -5.05 4.14
N LEU A 145 4.24 -5.79 4.88
CA LEU A 145 3.18 -6.62 4.31
C LEU A 145 1.80 -6.15 4.80
N MET A 146 0.97 -5.71 3.86
CA MET A 146 -0.27 -4.99 4.13
C MET A 146 -1.42 -5.53 3.26
N PRO A 147 -2.18 -6.54 3.74
CA PRO A 147 -3.41 -7.00 3.10
C PRO A 147 -4.46 -5.90 3.00
N GLN A 148 -5.18 -5.82 1.87
CA GLN A 148 -6.22 -4.83 1.62
C GLN A 148 -7.61 -5.48 1.64
N PHE A 149 -8.54 -4.86 2.37
CA PHE A 149 -9.90 -5.33 2.60
C PHE A 149 -10.91 -4.41 1.90
N GLU A 150 -11.67 -4.96 0.97
CA GLU A 150 -12.50 -4.22 0.03
C GLU A 150 -13.89 -4.84 -0.15
N SER A 151 -14.18 -5.90 0.60
CA SER A 151 -15.45 -6.62 0.51
C SER A 151 -15.98 -7.06 1.87
N PRO A 152 -17.31 -7.28 2.00
CA PRO A 152 -17.89 -7.86 3.21
C PRO A 152 -17.33 -9.24 3.57
N ALA A 153 -16.88 -10.03 2.59
CA ALA A 153 -16.27 -11.34 2.84
C ALA A 153 -14.91 -11.19 3.53
N GLY A 154 -14.06 -10.28 3.03
CA GLY A 154 -12.77 -9.97 3.65
C GLY A 154 -12.94 -9.44 5.07
N ILE A 155 -13.90 -8.53 5.29
CA ILE A 155 -14.17 -7.97 6.62
C ILE A 155 -14.58 -9.06 7.62
N ARG A 156 -15.46 -9.99 7.25
CA ARG A 156 -15.86 -11.08 8.14
C ARG A 156 -14.71 -12.00 8.56
N ASN A 157 -13.72 -12.17 7.71
CA ASN A 157 -12.60 -13.07 7.91
C ASN A 157 -11.33 -12.37 8.43
N LEU A 158 -11.39 -11.04 8.65
CA LEU A 158 -10.23 -10.18 8.91
C LEU A 158 -9.33 -10.72 10.02
N GLU A 159 -9.88 -11.02 11.19
CA GLU A 159 -9.11 -11.48 12.34
C GLU A 159 -8.26 -12.71 12.01
N SER A 160 -8.86 -13.74 11.40
CA SER A 160 -8.13 -14.95 11.02
C SER A 160 -7.06 -14.70 9.96
N LEU A 161 -7.31 -13.76 9.03
CA LEU A 161 -6.43 -13.47 7.91
C LEU A 161 -5.19 -12.65 8.30
N VAL A 162 -5.29 -11.78 9.32
CA VAL A 162 -4.20 -10.85 9.65
C VAL A 162 -3.57 -11.04 11.03
N SER A 163 -3.98 -12.05 11.79
CA SER A 163 -3.40 -12.35 13.11
C SER A 163 -1.93 -12.82 13.06
N HIS A 164 -1.36 -13.00 11.89
CA HIS A 164 0.03 -13.41 11.70
C HIS A 164 1.01 -12.28 12.07
N GLU A 165 2.07 -12.60 12.83
CA GLU A 165 3.09 -11.64 13.29
C GLU A 165 3.78 -10.91 12.13
N TRP A 166 3.93 -11.56 10.98
CA TRP A 166 4.60 -11.04 9.80
C TRP A 166 3.73 -10.10 8.94
N ILE A 167 2.45 -9.93 9.26
CA ILE A 167 1.60 -8.88 8.68
C ILE A 167 1.77 -7.61 9.51
N ASP A 168 2.07 -6.50 8.85
CA ASP A 168 2.43 -5.25 9.52
C ASP A 168 1.26 -4.30 9.73
N ALA A 169 0.31 -4.26 8.80
CA ALA A 169 -0.87 -3.41 8.83
C ALA A 169 -1.98 -3.99 7.96
N THR A 170 -3.17 -3.44 8.07
CA THR A 170 -4.28 -3.65 7.13
C THR A 170 -4.51 -2.39 6.31
N MET A 171 -5.09 -2.52 5.10
CA MET A 171 -5.47 -1.38 4.25
C MET A 171 -6.92 -1.50 3.84
N LEU A 172 -7.62 -0.38 3.75
CA LEU A 172 -8.97 -0.27 3.22
C LEU A 172 -8.97 0.39 1.84
N GLY A 173 -9.75 -0.18 0.91
CA GLY A 173 -10.15 0.43 -0.34
C GLY A 173 -11.59 0.96 -0.24
N PRO A 174 -11.83 2.21 0.20
CA PRO A 174 -13.18 2.70 0.47
C PRO A 174 -14.07 2.72 -0.76
N TYR A 175 -13.50 2.95 -1.95
CA TYR A 175 -14.27 2.98 -3.20
C TYR A 175 -14.83 1.59 -3.51
N ASP A 176 -13.97 0.57 -3.56
CA ASP A 176 -14.36 -0.80 -3.87
C ASP A 176 -15.27 -1.38 -2.78
N LEU A 177 -14.99 -1.05 -1.52
CA LEU A 177 -15.89 -1.39 -0.42
C LEU A 177 -17.29 -0.79 -0.62
N SER A 178 -17.38 0.47 -1.06
CA SER A 178 -18.68 1.12 -1.34
C SER A 178 -19.43 0.41 -2.47
N VAL A 179 -18.72 -0.02 -3.51
CA VAL A 179 -19.30 -0.80 -4.61
C VAL A 179 -19.85 -2.13 -4.10
N ASN A 180 -19.06 -2.85 -3.30
CA ASN A 180 -19.43 -4.16 -2.75
C ASN A 180 -20.57 -4.10 -1.74
N LEU A 181 -20.80 -2.94 -1.13
CA LEU A 181 -21.95 -2.67 -0.27
C LEU A 181 -23.17 -2.13 -1.04
N GLY A 182 -23.11 -2.06 -2.38
CA GLY A 182 -24.20 -1.51 -3.21
C GLY A 182 -24.34 0.02 -3.11
N ARG A 183 -23.29 0.71 -2.67
CA ARG A 183 -23.22 2.17 -2.48
C ARG A 183 -22.15 2.82 -3.40
N CYS A 184 -22.10 2.38 -4.66
CA CYS A 184 -21.07 2.79 -5.62
C CYS A 184 -20.73 4.29 -5.53
N ALA A 185 -19.42 4.58 -5.34
CA ALA A 185 -18.85 5.92 -5.18
C ALA A 185 -19.31 6.74 -3.96
N GLN A 186 -20.13 6.20 -3.08
CA GLN A 186 -20.63 6.87 -1.87
C GLN A 186 -19.78 6.47 -0.65
N THR A 187 -18.51 6.84 -0.65
CA THR A 187 -17.56 6.45 0.42
C THR A 187 -17.87 7.08 1.78
N ASP A 188 -18.69 8.11 1.81
CA ASP A 188 -19.21 8.80 3.00
C ASP A 188 -20.58 8.29 3.46
N HIS A 189 -21.19 7.32 2.75
CA HIS A 189 -22.45 6.73 3.15
C HIS A 189 -22.33 6.07 4.54
N PRO A 190 -23.31 6.26 5.46
CA PRO A 190 -23.22 5.76 6.83
C PRO A 190 -22.89 4.27 6.94
N GLU A 191 -23.43 3.45 6.05
CA GLU A 191 -23.16 2.01 6.00
C GLU A 191 -21.70 1.70 5.62
N VAL A 192 -21.12 2.47 4.70
CA VAL A 192 -19.69 2.33 4.31
C VAL A 192 -18.79 2.79 5.45
N VAL A 193 -19.09 3.93 6.06
CA VAL A 193 -18.36 4.45 7.22
C VAL A 193 -18.41 3.46 8.39
N ALA A 194 -19.57 2.85 8.68
CA ALA A 194 -19.69 1.85 9.73
C ALA A 194 -18.85 0.59 9.45
N ALA A 195 -18.82 0.13 8.20
CA ALA A 195 -17.96 -1.00 7.80
C ALA A 195 -16.46 -0.67 7.95
N ILE A 196 -16.05 0.54 7.58
CA ILE A 196 -14.69 1.03 7.76
C ILE A 196 -14.31 1.09 9.25
N ASP A 197 -15.19 1.66 10.10
CA ASP A 197 -14.96 1.72 11.55
C ASP A 197 -14.87 0.31 12.15
N GLN A 198 -15.68 -0.64 11.67
CA GLN A 198 -15.58 -2.05 12.08
C GLN A 198 -14.21 -2.64 11.77
N VAL A 199 -13.71 -2.49 10.54
CA VAL A 199 -12.38 -3.00 10.15
C VAL A 199 -11.29 -2.41 11.04
N ARG A 200 -11.34 -1.11 11.31
CA ARG A 200 -10.37 -0.46 12.19
C ARG A 200 -10.40 -1.05 13.60
N LEU A 201 -11.59 -1.18 14.17
CA LEU A 201 -11.75 -1.72 15.53
C LEU A 201 -11.28 -3.17 15.63
N GLU A 202 -11.60 -4.02 14.66
CA GLU A 202 -11.13 -5.40 14.62
C GLU A 202 -9.59 -5.47 14.44
N SER A 203 -9.04 -4.63 13.58
CA SER A 203 -7.58 -4.52 13.40
C SER A 203 -6.87 -4.05 14.68
N ASP A 204 -7.43 -3.07 15.39
CA ASP A 204 -6.88 -2.57 16.67
C ASP A 204 -6.87 -3.66 17.76
N LYS A 205 -7.91 -4.51 17.85
CA LYS A 205 -8.00 -5.62 18.82
C LYS A 205 -6.85 -6.59 18.69
N ILE A 206 -6.39 -6.83 17.48
CA ILE A 206 -5.27 -7.75 17.17
C ILE A 206 -3.93 -7.03 17.02
N GLY A 207 -3.88 -5.72 17.37
CA GLY A 207 -2.67 -4.92 17.34
C GLY A 207 -2.15 -4.60 15.93
N LYS A 208 -3.01 -4.62 14.90
CA LYS A 208 -2.65 -4.27 13.52
C LYS A 208 -3.14 -2.86 13.19
N PRO A 209 -2.26 -1.91 12.89
CA PRO A 209 -2.67 -0.61 12.38
C PRO A 209 -3.49 -0.74 11.09
N CYS A 210 -4.57 0.04 10.99
CA CYS A 210 -5.41 0.07 9.80
C CYS A 210 -5.16 1.35 9.01
N GLY A 211 -4.88 1.20 7.71
CA GLY A 211 -4.70 2.31 6.78
C GLY A 211 -5.89 2.51 5.86
N MET A 212 -5.92 3.65 5.18
CA MET A 212 -6.97 4.02 4.26
C MET A 212 -6.47 4.87 3.09
N VAL A 213 -7.12 4.74 1.94
CA VAL A 213 -6.94 5.65 0.81
C VAL A 213 -7.83 6.88 0.99
N ILE A 214 -7.26 8.06 0.84
CA ILE A 214 -7.95 9.36 0.94
C ILE A 214 -7.62 10.25 -0.25
N GLY A 215 -8.50 11.21 -0.57
CA GLY A 215 -8.31 12.15 -1.67
C GLY A 215 -8.11 13.60 -1.22
N THR A 216 -8.50 13.97 0.01
CA THR A 216 -8.46 15.36 0.49
C THR A 216 -8.07 15.44 1.96
N VAL A 217 -7.66 16.65 2.38
CA VAL A 217 -7.32 16.94 3.78
C VAL A 217 -8.56 16.84 4.69
N GLU A 218 -9.74 17.19 4.19
CA GLU A 218 -11.00 17.10 4.93
C GLU A 218 -11.34 15.63 5.23
N GLN A 219 -11.15 14.74 4.25
CA GLN A 219 -11.28 13.30 4.48
C GLN A 219 -10.24 12.81 5.49
N ALA A 220 -8.98 13.25 5.37
CA ALA A 220 -7.96 12.91 6.34
C ALA A 220 -8.38 13.31 7.77
N LYS A 221 -8.84 14.56 7.96
CA LYS A 221 -9.30 15.04 9.26
C LYS A 221 -10.40 14.16 9.84
N PHE A 222 -11.43 13.83 9.03
CA PHE A 222 -12.55 12.98 9.44
C PHE A 222 -12.09 11.61 9.97
N TRP A 223 -11.08 11.02 9.32
CA TRP A 223 -10.56 9.70 9.68
C TRP A 223 -9.50 9.75 10.79
N VAL A 224 -8.70 10.81 10.88
CA VAL A 224 -7.80 11.05 12.01
C VAL A 224 -8.58 11.17 13.31
N ASP A 225 -9.70 11.90 13.30
CA ASP A 225 -10.59 12.03 14.48
C ASP A 225 -11.19 10.68 14.91
N ARG A 226 -11.15 9.66 14.01
CA ARG A 226 -11.55 8.26 14.25
C ARG A 226 -10.37 7.33 14.56
N GLY A 227 -9.15 7.86 14.68
CA GLY A 227 -7.98 7.10 15.10
C GLY A 227 -7.16 6.46 13.97
N PHE A 228 -7.37 6.84 12.72
CA PHE A 228 -6.49 6.43 11.62
C PHE A 228 -5.20 7.25 11.61
N HIS A 229 -4.08 6.59 11.32
CA HIS A 229 -2.74 7.20 11.25
C HIS A 229 -1.95 6.81 10.01
N LEU A 230 -2.47 5.90 9.20
CA LEU A 230 -1.83 5.40 7.98
C LEU A 230 -2.72 5.74 6.78
N PHE A 231 -2.21 6.58 5.88
CA PHE A 231 -2.96 7.03 4.71
C PHE A 231 -2.19 6.87 3.42
N ILE A 232 -2.90 6.50 2.36
CA ILE A 232 -2.48 6.68 0.99
C ILE A 232 -3.20 7.92 0.46
N CYS A 233 -2.42 8.99 0.24
CA CYS A 233 -2.92 10.31 -0.12
C CYS A 233 -3.03 10.43 -1.64
N SER A 234 -4.12 9.91 -2.21
CA SER A 234 -4.40 10.04 -3.64
C SER A 234 -3.38 9.32 -4.55
N GLU A 235 -3.46 9.59 -5.84
CA GLU A 235 -2.53 9.14 -6.88
C GLU A 235 -2.03 10.33 -7.71
N VAL A 236 -0.95 10.18 -8.46
CA VAL A 236 -0.24 11.27 -9.15
C VAL A 236 -1.15 12.10 -10.04
N SER A 237 -1.93 11.46 -10.91
CA SER A 237 -2.78 12.18 -11.88
C SER A 237 -3.92 12.93 -11.20
N ALA A 238 -4.44 12.41 -10.09
CA ALA A 238 -5.46 13.10 -9.29
C ALA A 238 -4.88 14.34 -8.59
N MET A 239 -3.65 14.25 -8.06
CA MET A 239 -2.94 15.39 -7.49
C MET A 239 -2.73 16.50 -8.55
N VAL A 240 -2.25 16.14 -9.73
CA VAL A 240 -2.05 17.07 -10.84
C VAL A 240 -3.38 17.70 -11.25
N ARG A 241 -4.44 16.91 -11.39
CA ARG A 241 -5.78 17.39 -11.74
C ARG A 241 -6.32 18.37 -10.71
N GLN A 242 -6.20 18.02 -9.42
CA GLN A 242 -6.67 18.87 -8.33
C GLN A 242 -5.94 20.21 -8.32
N GLN A 243 -4.62 20.22 -8.42
CA GLN A 243 -3.81 21.44 -8.44
C GLN A 243 -4.09 22.29 -9.69
N SER A 244 -4.20 21.68 -10.87
CA SER A 244 -4.56 22.37 -12.10
C SER A 244 -5.93 23.03 -12.00
N ARG A 245 -6.93 22.32 -11.44
CA ARG A 245 -8.26 22.89 -11.20
C ARG A 245 -8.20 24.08 -10.26
N CYS A 246 -7.49 23.97 -9.16
CA CYS A 246 -7.32 25.03 -8.18
C CYS A 246 -6.72 26.31 -8.82
N LEU A 247 -5.63 26.17 -9.60
CA LEU A 247 -5.00 27.27 -10.32
C LEU A 247 -5.93 27.90 -11.34
N VAL A 248 -6.56 27.09 -12.20
CA VAL A 248 -7.44 27.60 -13.27
C VAL A 248 -8.66 28.33 -12.70
N GLN A 249 -9.30 27.77 -11.70
CA GLN A 249 -10.47 28.40 -11.06
C GLN A 249 -10.06 29.68 -10.30
N GLY A 250 -8.95 29.61 -9.52
CA GLY A 250 -8.44 30.76 -8.80
C GLY A 250 -8.09 31.93 -9.72
N ILE A 251 -7.37 31.66 -10.84
CA ILE A 251 -7.02 32.75 -11.81
C ILE A 251 -8.27 33.28 -12.50
N ARG A 252 -9.19 32.44 -12.94
CA ARG A 252 -10.43 32.88 -13.59
C ARG A 252 -11.29 33.76 -12.67
N SER A 253 -11.34 33.47 -11.39
CA SER A 253 -12.09 34.30 -10.43
C SER A 253 -11.51 35.69 -10.27
N LEU A 254 -10.20 35.90 -10.49
CA LEU A 254 -9.58 37.23 -10.47
C LEU A 254 -10.02 38.12 -11.66
N CYS A 255 -10.42 37.50 -12.76
CA CYS A 255 -10.83 38.21 -13.96
C CYS A 255 -12.35 38.47 -14.06
N GLY A 256 -13.12 38.12 -13.01
CA GLY A 256 -14.58 38.30 -13.00
C GLY A 256 -15.35 37.46 -14.03
N ALA A 257 -14.71 36.43 -14.59
CA ALA A 257 -15.35 35.47 -15.50
C ALA A 257 -15.87 34.31 -14.66
N ALA A 258 -17.18 34.33 -14.41
CA ALA A 258 -17.92 33.19 -13.86
C ALA A 258 -18.10 32.11 -14.93
#